data_a5bd4e4be275a252901f3d6e0fb27768
#
_entry.id   a5bd4e4be275a252901f3d6e0fb27768
#
_cell.length_a   1.000
_cell.length_b   1.000
_cell.length_c   1.000
_cell.angle_alpha   90.00
_cell.angle_beta   90.00
_cell.angle_gamma   90.00
#
_symmetry.space_group_name_H-M   'P 1'
#
loop_
_entity.id
_entity.type
_entity.pdbx_description
1 polymer ?
#
loop_
_entity_poly.entity_id
_entity_poly.type
_entity_poly.pdbx_seq_one_letter_code
_entity_poly.pdbx_strand_id
1 'polypeptide(L)'
;MSFMGRRGERDAPDGQQDHDIQLDENLWATRMLPEGLLVRWLVADGAPVEAGVTLAELTIEGAVVAVAAPVSGRLSVMAAVKTVVEPGSIIGRLRI
;
A
#
# COMPACT_ATOMS: atom_id res chain seq x y z
N MET A 1 -1.83 -37.37 8.92
CA MET A 1 -1.63 -36.86 8.53
C MET A 1 -1.54 -36.01 8.43
N SER A 2 -1.62 -35.90 8.63
CA SER A 2 -1.43 -35.03 8.36
C SER A 2 -1.21 -34.31 8.35
N PHE A 3 -1.32 -34.12 8.24
CA PHE A 3 -1.06 -33.36 7.98
C PHE A 3 -0.94 -32.66 7.74
N MET A 4 -1.11 -32.65 7.68
CA MET A 4 -1.07 -32.04 7.24
C MET A 4 -1.05 -31.10 7.09
N GLY A 5 -1.08 -30.91 7.14
CA GLY A 5 -1.02 -30.06 6.82
C GLY A 5 -1.19 -29.19 7.10
N ARG A 6 -1.18 -29.17 7.35
CA ARG A 6 -1.36 -28.40 7.37
C ARG A 6 -0.91 -27.54 7.17
N ARG A 7 -0.69 -27.48 6.89
CA ARG A 7 -0.41 -26.74 6.51
C ARG A 7 -0.40 -25.70 6.38
N GLY A 8 -0.28 -25.58 6.21
CA GLY A 8 -0.32 -24.63 6.00
C GLY A 8 -1.09 -23.93 6.18
N GLU A 9 -1.56 -24.28 6.45
CA GLU A 9 -2.23 -23.82 6.46
C GLU A 9 -2.45 -23.01 6.88
N ARG A 10 -2.17 -22.82 7.09
CA ARG A 10 -2.53 -22.12 7.31
C ARG A 10 -2.73 -21.16 6.89
N ASP A 11 -2.29 -21.18 6.50
CA ASP A 11 -2.51 -20.21 5.66
C ASP A 11 -3.69 -19.44 5.96
N ALA A 12 -3.77 -18.30 5.44
CA ALA A 12 -4.91 -17.52 5.75
C ALA A 12 -6.12 -18.25 5.30
N PRO A 13 -6.88 -18.74 6.19
CA PRO A 13 -8.07 -19.41 5.80
C PRO A 13 -9.00 -18.41 5.14
N ASP A 14 -9.87 -18.89 4.33
CA ASP A 14 -10.90 -18.09 3.72
C ASP A 14 -10.37 -17.10 2.71
N GLY A 15 -9.14 -17.30 2.23
CA GLY A 15 -8.60 -16.40 1.25
C GLY A 15 -8.36 -15.00 1.77
N GLN A 16 -8.28 -14.86 3.07
CA GLN A 16 -8.01 -13.56 3.67
C GLN A 16 -6.55 -13.25 3.53
N GLN A 17 -6.18 -12.69 2.40
CA GLN A 17 -4.80 -12.31 2.16
C GLN A 17 -4.73 -10.81 2.07
N ASP A 18 -3.74 -10.24 2.73
CA ASP A 18 -3.52 -8.81 2.71
C ASP A 18 -2.24 -8.54 1.95
N HIS A 19 -2.26 -7.51 1.15
CA HIS A 19 -1.10 -7.05 0.41
C HIS A 19 -0.80 -5.64 0.87
N ASP A 20 0.39 -5.44 1.45
CA ASP A 20 0.76 -4.13 1.96
C ASP A 20 1.00 -3.18 0.80
N ILE A 21 0.55 -1.94 0.96
CA ILE A 21 0.86 -0.88 0.03
C ILE A 21 2.13 -0.21 0.56
N GLN A 22 3.27 -0.70 0.08
CA GLN A 22 4.56 -0.23 0.52
C GLN A 22 5.12 0.72 -0.51
N LEU A 23 5.64 1.85 -0.04
CA LEU A 23 6.18 2.85 -0.95
C LEU A 23 7.53 2.38 -1.47
N ASP A 24 7.63 2.26 -2.79
CA ASP A 24 8.83 1.80 -3.45
C ASP A 24 9.90 2.89 -3.35
N GLU A 25 11.12 2.49 -3.01
CA GLU A 25 12.21 3.44 -2.93
C GLU A 25 12.49 4.10 -4.29
N ASN A 26 12.05 3.49 -5.38
CA ASN A 26 12.20 4.12 -6.70
C ASN A 26 11.44 5.42 -6.82
N LEU A 27 10.43 5.65 -5.98
CA LEU A 27 9.74 6.93 -5.97
C LEU A 27 10.67 8.06 -5.57
N TRP A 28 11.76 7.74 -4.89
CA TRP A 28 12.76 8.72 -4.44
C TRP A 28 14.05 8.67 -5.25
N ALA A 29 14.09 7.91 -6.34
CA ALA A 29 15.34 7.56 -7.01
C ALA A 29 16.20 8.77 -7.38
N THR A 30 15.60 9.91 -7.70
CA THR A 30 16.35 11.10 -8.09
C THR A 30 16.26 12.19 -7.04
N ARG A 31 15.82 11.85 -5.84
CA ARG A 31 15.61 12.82 -4.77
C ARG A 31 16.73 12.72 -3.76
N MET A 32 17.05 13.85 -3.13
CA MET A 32 18.13 13.90 -2.16
C MET A 32 17.62 13.65 -0.74
N LEU A 33 16.37 13.98 -0.46
CA LEU A 33 15.80 13.79 0.85
C LEU A 33 15.01 12.48 0.89
N PRO A 34 15.11 11.73 2.00
CA PRO A 34 14.41 10.45 2.11
C PRO A 34 12.98 10.59 2.60
N GLU A 35 12.44 11.79 2.60
CA GLU A 35 11.11 12.03 3.15
C GLU A 35 10.15 12.50 2.11
N GLY A 36 8.88 12.14 2.30
CA GLY A 36 7.78 12.64 1.50
C GLY A 36 6.61 12.94 2.41
N LEU A 37 5.58 13.53 1.84
CA LEU A 37 4.37 13.86 2.59
C LEU A 37 3.19 13.26 1.85
N LEU A 38 2.37 12.51 2.58
CA LEU A 38 1.13 11.97 2.02
C LEU A 38 0.12 13.10 1.93
N VAL A 39 -0.25 13.47 0.72
CA VAL A 39 -1.08 14.65 0.48
C VAL A 39 -2.55 14.30 0.51
N ARG A 40 -2.93 13.22 -0.17
CA ARG A 40 -4.34 12.85 -0.25
C ARG A 40 -4.50 11.38 -0.61
N TRP A 41 -5.64 10.85 -0.22
CA TRP A 41 -6.13 9.56 -0.71
C TRP A 41 -7.19 9.85 -1.76
N LEU A 42 -7.09 9.16 -2.90
CA LEU A 42 -8.05 9.33 -4.00
C LEU A 42 -9.18 8.31 -3.94
N VAL A 43 -9.04 7.31 -3.07
CA VAL A 43 -10.02 6.25 -2.90
C VAL A 43 -10.35 6.17 -1.42
N ALA A 44 -11.62 5.96 -1.11
CA ALA A 44 -12.07 5.91 0.28
C ALA A 44 -11.62 4.62 0.95
N ASP A 45 -11.38 4.71 2.26
CA ASP A 45 -11.13 3.54 3.09
C ASP A 45 -12.30 2.58 2.95
N GLY A 46 -11.98 1.31 2.70
CA GLY A 46 -13.00 0.28 2.53
C GLY A 46 -13.46 0.08 1.11
N ALA A 47 -13.05 0.92 0.18
CA ALA A 47 -13.52 0.82 -1.20
C ALA A 47 -12.78 -0.29 -1.96
N PRO A 48 -13.46 -0.95 -2.90
CA PRO A 48 -12.78 -1.91 -3.77
C PRO A 48 -12.00 -1.15 -4.84
N VAL A 49 -10.81 -1.64 -5.17
CA VAL A 49 -9.98 -1.03 -6.20
C VAL A 49 -9.41 -2.12 -7.09
N GLU A 50 -9.01 -1.73 -8.29
CA GLU A 50 -8.36 -2.63 -9.21
C GLU A 50 -6.88 -2.29 -9.29
N ALA A 51 -6.06 -3.28 -9.62
CA ALA A 51 -4.65 -3.08 -9.82
C ALA A 51 -4.42 -1.96 -10.82
N GLY A 52 -3.50 -1.06 -10.53
CA GLY A 52 -3.16 0.05 -11.40
C GLY A 52 -3.92 1.34 -11.12
N VAL A 53 -4.99 1.27 -10.32
CA VAL A 53 -5.74 2.48 -9.96
C VAL A 53 -4.88 3.33 -9.04
N THR A 54 -4.86 4.64 -9.26
CA THR A 54 -4.12 5.54 -8.37
C THR A 54 -4.86 5.67 -7.05
N LEU A 55 -4.18 5.32 -5.98
CA LEU A 55 -4.77 5.30 -4.64
C LEU A 55 -4.52 6.59 -3.89
N ALA A 56 -3.33 7.16 -4.03
CA ALA A 56 -2.92 8.27 -3.19
C ALA A 56 -1.90 9.11 -3.93
N GLU A 57 -1.67 10.31 -3.42
CA GLU A 57 -0.64 11.21 -3.92
C GLU A 57 0.26 11.65 -2.80
N LEU A 58 1.55 11.66 -3.09
CA LEU A 58 2.59 12.16 -2.19
C LEU A 58 3.22 13.39 -2.80
N THR A 59 3.89 14.19 -1.97
CA THR A 59 4.86 15.15 -2.49
C THR A 59 6.23 14.74 -1.97
N ILE A 60 7.21 14.77 -2.86
CA ILE A 60 8.59 14.49 -2.53
C ILE A 60 9.39 15.63 -3.12
N GLU A 61 10.01 16.45 -2.28
CA GLU A 61 10.77 17.63 -2.70
C GLU A 61 9.95 18.50 -3.65
N GLY A 62 8.66 18.68 -3.33
CA GLY A 62 7.79 19.53 -4.10
C GLY A 62 7.16 18.91 -5.33
N ALA A 63 7.54 17.71 -5.69
CA ALA A 63 6.95 17.01 -6.84
C ALA A 63 5.84 16.08 -6.39
N VAL A 64 4.75 16.06 -7.14
CA VAL A 64 3.63 15.18 -6.85
C VAL A 64 3.92 13.79 -7.44
N VAL A 65 3.76 12.77 -6.62
CA VAL A 65 4.02 11.39 -7.02
C VAL A 65 2.77 10.58 -6.74
N ALA A 66 2.33 9.80 -7.73
CA ALA A 66 1.15 8.97 -7.60
C ALA A 66 1.54 7.58 -7.09
N VAL A 67 0.68 7.02 -6.24
CA VAL A 67 0.84 5.66 -5.74
C VAL A 67 -0.29 4.81 -6.30
N ALA A 68 0.04 3.82 -7.10
CA ALA A 68 -0.95 2.96 -7.74
C ALA A 68 -1.14 1.68 -6.93
N ALA A 69 -2.31 1.09 -7.07
CA ALA A 69 -2.61 -0.18 -6.41
C ALA A 69 -1.77 -1.28 -7.05
N PRO A 70 -0.99 -2.01 -6.25
CA PRO A 70 -0.17 -3.10 -6.80
C PRO A 70 -1.00 -4.33 -7.17
N VAL A 71 -2.15 -4.50 -6.55
CA VAL A 71 -3.06 -5.60 -6.83
C VAL A 71 -4.47 -5.10 -6.63
N SER A 72 -5.45 -5.86 -7.12
CA SER A 72 -6.86 -5.56 -6.86
C SER A 72 -7.23 -6.04 -5.47
N GLY A 73 -8.12 -5.31 -4.81
CA GLY A 73 -8.57 -5.68 -3.48
C GLY A 73 -9.35 -4.55 -2.83
N ARG A 74 -9.67 -4.72 -1.57
CA ARG A 74 -10.38 -3.71 -0.79
C ARG A 74 -9.38 -2.91 0.02
N LEU A 75 -9.46 -1.60 -0.10
CA LEU A 75 -8.48 -0.71 0.53
C LEU A 75 -8.71 -0.58 2.02
N SER A 76 -7.63 -0.69 2.76
CA SER A 76 -7.60 -0.36 4.18
C SER A 76 -6.53 0.72 4.36
N VAL A 77 -6.95 1.92 4.70
CA VAL A 77 -6.06 3.07 4.87
C VAL A 77 -5.39 2.97 6.23
N MET A 78 -4.06 3.08 6.25
CA MET A 78 -3.30 2.99 7.49
C MET A 78 -2.61 4.31 7.85
N ALA A 79 -2.31 5.14 6.85
CA ALA A 79 -1.66 6.42 7.09
C ALA A 79 -2.61 7.55 6.75
N ALA A 80 -2.68 8.54 7.61
CA ALA A 80 -3.54 9.70 7.38
C ALA A 80 -2.83 10.69 6.46
N VAL A 81 -3.62 11.58 5.84
CA VAL A 81 -3.03 12.69 5.08
C VAL A 81 -2.15 13.52 6.00
N LYS A 82 -1.11 14.12 5.42
CA LYS A 82 -0.12 14.93 6.12
C LYS A 82 0.86 14.11 6.95
N THR A 83 0.82 12.77 6.81
CA THR A 83 1.82 11.92 7.44
C THR A 83 3.11 12.00 6.62
N VAL A 84 4.22 12.12 7.32
CA VAL A 84 5.54 12.05 6.70
C VAL A 84 5.81 10.59 6.38
N VAL A 85 6.25 10.32 5.16
CA VAL A 85 6.53 8.96 4.70
C VAL A 85 7.96 8.87 4.20
N GLU A 86 8.47 7.64 4.13
CA GLU A 86 9.84 7.35 3.71
C GLU A 86 9.82 6.18 2.74
N PRO A 87 10.92 5.95 2.02
CA PRO A 87 11.01 4.74 1.22
C PRO A 87 10.79 3.51 2.10
N GLY A 88 9.89 2.64 1.69
CA GLY A 88 9.55 1.45 2.45
C GLY A 88 8.39 1.61 3.40
N SER A 89 7.87 2.81 3.59
CA SER A 89 6.71 3.03 4.47
C SER A 89 5.49 2.27 3.93
N ILE A 90 4.73 1.70 4.83
CA ILE A 90 3.47 1.05 4.48
C ILE A 90 2.36 2.04 4.81
N ILE A 91 1.59 2.45 3.79
CA ILE A 91 0.55 3.46 3.98
C ILE A 91 -0.84 2.88 4.00
N GLY A 92 -0.97 1.63 3.61
CA GLY A 92 -2.26 0.97 3.60
C GLY A 92 -2.10 -0.49 3.26
N ARG A 93 -3.23 -1.14 3.05
CA ARG A 93 -3.25 -2.57 2.78
C ARG A 93 -4.41 -2.86 1.85
N LEU A 94 -4.22 -3.83 0.98
CA LEU A 94 -5.28 -4.30 0.10
C LEU A 94 -5.68 -5.70 0.54
N ARG A 95 -6.93 -5.85 0.87
CA ARG A 95 -7.47 -7.15 1.30
C ARG A 95 -8.03 -7.85 0.07
N ILE A 96 -7.42 -8.96 -0.27
CA ILE A 96 -7.76 -9.69 -1.50
C ILE A 96 -8.88 -10.70 -1.25
#